data_4eff7ae3163482ae07997afff418daee
#
_entry.id   4eff7ae3163482ae07997afff418daee
#
_cell.length_a   1.000
_cell.length_b   1.000
_cell.length_c   1.000
_cell.angle_alpha   90.00
_cell.angle_beta   90.00
_cell.angle_gamma   90.00
#
_symmetry.space_group_name_H-M   'P 1'
#
loop_
_entity.id
_entity.type
_entity.pdbx_description
1 polymer ?
#
loop_
_entity_poly.entity_id
_entity_poly.type
_entity_poly.pdbx_seq_one_letter_code
_entity_poly.pdbx_strand_id
1 'polypeptide(L)'
;MTASTEAAKIVTPEFCQGIQYFGETLPGFEQYGKQAAIAPNKTAITDPNDPAAVFQTLLYADALRYLTVQVTGSKASGHPGGFASQVEAYAALVMLGYKNIITEVGHHAPGFYSAMFLDRSLEDMGITTVQQLRDRFREHHGLLGHLSGFIPGILAPAGPLGQGQHFAMSAARLHPDNLFPVTIGDGGLGEPYIMSSMAHFHTAYPGVTNFLPVLVWNGYSQEHHSMVSTQSNERMMAYWHGNGFEEVVLVDAKDFDDKNQPGDYVDSTAFSFEQRLAFTKAVLVATDEATRSALSGKLTVLIIKQLKGAGVHARGAKSHNLYAMHTLDNPDIVNALKSRALAPAAWEIVRTNCERAGGGSASRVAVTESVL
;
A
#
# COMPACT_ATOMS: atom_id res chain seq x y z
N MET A 1 38.12 8.43 -9.66
CA MET A 1 37.50 7.18 -10.11
C MET A 1 36.03 7.27 -9.74
N THR A 2 35.20 7.66 -10.68
CA THR A 2 33.74 7.77 -10.48
C THR A 2 33.16 6.38 -10.66
N ALA A 3 32.77 5.74 -9.55
CA ALA A 3 31.98 4.52 -9.62
C ALA A 3 30.61 4.87 -10.19
N SER A 4 30.30 4.36 -11.38
CA SER A 4 28.98 4.40 -11.93
C SER A 4 28.08 3.52 -11.04
N THR A 5 27.14 4.11 -10.36
CA THR A 5 26.05 3.43 -9.70
C THR A 5 25.12 2.83 -10.77
N GLU A 6 25.49 1.72 -11.36
CA GLU A 6 24.51 0.87 -12.01
C GLU A 6 23.53 0.41 -10.93
N ALA A 7 22.25 0.78 -11.09
CA ALA A 7 21.21 0.30 -10.21
C ALA A 7 21.30 -1.24 -10.16
N ALA A 8 21.55 -1.78 -8.98
CA ALA A 8 21.65 -3.21 -8.80
C ALA A 8 20.30 -3.84 -9.24
N LYS A 9 20.35 -4.63 -10.30
CA LYS A 9 19.19 -5.36 -10.78
C LYS A 9 18.98 -6.57 -9.88
N ILE A 10 17.76 -6.77 -9.39
CA ILE A 10 17.41 -8.06 -8.79
C ILE A 10 17.55 -9.10 -9.90
N VAL A 11 18.51 -10.00 -9.78
CA VAL A 11 18.70 -11.07 -10.75
C VAL A 11 17.59 -12.08 -10.52
N THR A 12 16.59 -12.09 -11.40
CA THR A 12 15.63 -13.18 -11.44
C THR A 12 16.34 -14.43 -11.91
N PRO A 13 16.11 -15.60 -11.27
CA PRO A 13 16.62 -16.84 -11.77
C PRO A 13 16.24 -17.07 -13.25
N GLU A 14 17.09 -17.69 -14.02
CA GLU A 14 16.87 -17.92 -15.46
C GLU A 14 15.54 -18.63 -15.78
N PHE A 15 14.99 -19.40 -14.84
CA PHE A 15 13.69 -20.03 -15.02
C PHE A 15 12.52 -19.03 -15.10
N CYS A 16 12.71 -17.77 -14.69
CA CYS A 16 11.73 -16.69 -14.85
C CYS A 16 11.80 -16.05 -16.25
N GLN A 17 12.79 -16.40 -17.05
CA GLN A 17 12.93 -15.94 -18.45
C GLN A 17 12.13 -16.86 -19.39
N GLY A 18 10.86 -16.85 -19.28
CA GLY A 18 9.98 -17.70 -20.06
C GLY A 18 9.42 -18.82 -19.17
N ILE A 19 8.26 -18.56 -18.60
CA ILE A 19 7.56 -19.55 -17.80
C ILE A 19 7.12 -20.65 -18.71
N GLN A 20 7.74 -21.82 -18.56
CA GLN A 20 7.26 -23.05 -19.17
C GLN A 20 6.25 -23.69 -18.23
N TYR A 21 5.01 -23.73 -18.63
CA TYR A 21 3.98 -24.49 -17.96
C TYR A 21 3.80 -25.81 -18.73
N PHE A 22 4.10 -26.96 -18.10
CA PHE A 22 4.16 -28.28 -18.75
C PHE A 22 5.09 -28.37 -19.97
N GLY A 23 6.19 -27.61 -19.94
CA GLY A 23 7.16 -27.65 -21.06
C GLY A 23 6.85 -26.74 -22.24
N GLU A 24 5.76 -25.96 -22.19
CA GLU A 24 5.40 -24.98 -23.21
C GLU A 24 5.62 -23.56 -22.70
N THR A 25 6.19 -22.71 -23.55
CA THR A 25 6.23 -21.27 -23.29
C THR A 25 4.82 -20.72 -23.45
N LEU A 26 4.27 -20.16 -22.40
CA LEU A 26 2.94 -19.56 -22.47
C LEU A 26 3.01 -18.24 -23.26
N PRO A 27 2.35 -18.16 -24.44
CA PRO A 27 2.33 -16.93 -25.23
C PRO A 27 1.72 -15.78 -24.43
N GLY A 28 2.34 -14.62 -24.49
CA GLY A 28 1.87 -13.42 -23.78
C GLY A 28 2.44 -13.25 -22.36
N PHE A 29 3.31 -14.17 -21.90
CA PHE A 29 4.06 -14.02 -20.66
C PHE A 29 5.49 -13.48 -20.86
N GLU A 30 5.92 -13.25 -22.09
CA GLU A 30 7.25 -12.75 -22.41
C GLU A 30 7.53 -11.37 -21.78
N GLN A 31 6.48 -10.59 -21.59
CA GLN A 31 6.53 -9.28 -20.91
C GLN A 31 6.63 -9.38 -19.38
N TYR A 32 6.28 -10.52 -18.79
CA TYR A 32 6.27 -10.69 -17.33
C TYR A 32 7.63 -11.02 -16.73
N GLY A 33 8.61 -11.33 -17.55
CA GLY A 33 9.99 -11.55 -17.12
C GLY A 33 10.82 -10.28 -16.92
N LYS A 34 10.23 -9.09 -17.13
CA LYS A 34 10.94 -7.83 -16.88
C LYS A 34 11.08 -7.61 -15.37
N GLN A 35 12.32 -7.49 -14.91
CA GLN A 35 12.62 -7.20 -13.52
C GLN A 35 12.03 -5.86 -13.10
N ALA A 36 11.41 -5.84 -11.92
CA ALA A 36 11.13 -4.60 -11.25
C ALA A 36 12.46 -3.95 -10.83
N ALA A 37 12.79 -2.81 -11.39
CA ALA A 37 13.95 -2.06 -10.97
C ALA A 37 13.71 -1.47 -9.58
N ILE A 38 14.71 -1.59 -8.70
CA ILE A 38 14.69 -0.87 -7.43
C ILE A 38 14.72 0.64 -7.74
N ALA A 39 13.69 1.35 -7.32
CA ALA A 39 13.61 2.78 -7.51
C ALA A 39 14.43 3.50 -6.42
N PRO A 40 15.26 4.50 -6.76
CA PRO A 40 15.90 5.32 -5.75
C PRO A 40 14.84 6.08 -4.94
N ASN A 41 15.10 6.30 -3.65
CA ASN A 41 14.27 7.16 -2.85
C ASN A 41 14.32 8.58 -3.43
N LYS A 42 13.16 9.14 -3.73
CA LYS A 42 13.07 10.49 -4.26
C LYS A 42 11.97 11.22 -3.50
N THR A 43 12.38 12.13 -2.65
CA THR A 43 11.44 12.96 -1.89
C THR A 43 10.65 13.84 -2.85
N ALA A 44 9.34 13.63 -2.90
CA ALA A 44 8.41 14.44 -3.69
C ALA A 44 7.85 15.60 -2.84
N ILE A 45 7.53 15.32 -1.57
CA ILE A 45 7.10 16.32 -0.59
C ILE A 45 8.28 16.64 0.31
N THR A 46 8.63 17.93 0.42
CA THR A 46 9.73 18.40 1.27
C THR A 46 9.25 18.86 2.65
N ASP A 47 7.98 19.25 2.76
CA ASP A 47 7.34 19.61 4.02
C ASP A 47 6.02 18.84 4.19
N PRO A 48 5.98 17.83 5.07
CA PRO A 48 4.76 17.07 5.33
C PRO A 48 3.69 17.87 6.09
N ASN A 49 3.99 19.08 6.55
CA ASN A 49 3.03 20.00 7.17
C ASN A 49 2.39 20.97 6.17
N ASP A 50 2.91 21.03 4.94
CA ASP A 50 2.32 21.90 3.91
C ASP A 50 0.85 21.49 3.65
N PRO A 51 -0.12 22.43 3.80
CA PRO A 51 -1.53 22.14 3.56
C PRO A 51 -1.81 21.59 2.18
N ALA A 52 -1.06 22.00 1.15
CA ALA A 52 -1.20 21.50 -0.20
C ALA A 52 -0.76 20.04 -0.29
N ALA A 53 0.35 19.67 0.32
CA ALA A 53 0.83 18.29 0.38
C ALA A 53 -0.17 17.38 1.11
N VAL A 54 -0.72 17.86 2.23
CA VAL A 54 -1.76 17.13 2.99
C VAL A 54 -3.00 16.92 2.15
N PHE A 55 -3.48 17.96 1.49
CA PHE A 55 -4.67 17.87 0.63
C PHE A 55 -4.46 16.91 -0.54
N GLN A 56 -3.32 16.98 -1.21
CA GLN A 56 -2.97 16.05 -2.29
C GLN A 56 -2.88 14.60 -1.81
N THR A 57 -2.33 14.37 -0.62
CA THR A 57 -2.29 13.03 -0.02
C THR A 57 -3.70 12.48 0.22
N LEU A 58 -4.61 13.31 0.75
CA LEU A 58 -6.01 12.95 0.92
C LEU A 58 -6.69 12.62 -0.41
N LEU A 59 -6.48 13.46 -1.44
CA LEU A 59 -7.02 13.23 -2.77
C LEU A 59 -6.54 11.90 -3.35
N TYR A 60 -5.26 11.62 -3.22
CA TYR A 60 -4.68 10.38 -3.74
C TYR A 60 -5.24 9.15 -2.99
N ALA A 61 -5.37 9.23 -1.66
CA ALA A 61 -5.97 8.17 -0.84
C ALA A 61 -7.41 7.87 -1.29
N ASP A 62 -8.23 8.90 -1.52
CA ASP A 62 -9.60 8.74 -1.97
C ASP A 62 -9.69 8.18 -3.40
N ALA A 63 -8.80 8.60 -4.30
CA ALA A 63 -8.70 8.04 -5.65
C ALA A 63 -8.36 6.55 -5.60
N LEU A 64 -7.43 6.14 -4.75
CA LEU A 64 -7.08 4.73 -4.55
C LEU A 64 -8.25 3.89 -4.02
N ARG A 65 -9.02 4.42 -3.05
CA ARG A 65 -10.24 3.74 -2.57
C ARG A 65 -11.24 3.56 -3.68
N TYR A 66 -11.52 4.63 -4.42
CA TYR A 66 -12.47 4.60 -5.52
C TYR A 66 -12.09 3.56 -6.57
N LEU A 67 -10.85 3.60 -7.07
CA LEU A 67 -10.37 2.66 -8.08
C LEU A 67 -10.35 1.23 -7.56
N THR A 68 -9.97 1.00 -6.31
CA THR A 68 -9.98 -0.35 -5.70
C THR A 68 -11.38 -0.97 -5.71
N VAL A 69 -12.40 -0.17 -5.41
CA VAL A 69 -13.81 -0.61 -5.48
C VAL A 69 -14.24 -0.81 -6.93
N GLN A 70 -13.83 0.05 -7.86
CA GLN A 70 -14.11 -0.10 -9.28
C GLN A 70 -13.56 -1.44 -9.82
N VAL A 71 -12.32 -1.75 -9.46
CA VAL A 71 -11.63 -2.98 -9.90
C VAL A 71 -12.29 -4.23 -9.32
N THR A 72 -12.53 -4.26 -8.02
CA THR A 72 -13.11 -5.42 -7.34
C THR A 72 -14.59 -5.61 -7.69
N GLY A 73 -15.35 -4.52 -7.81
CA GLY A 73 -16.76 -4.55 -8.16
C GLY A 73 -17.02 -5.07 -9.58
N SER A 74 -16.15 -4.75 -10.53
CA SER A 74 -16.31 -5.18 -11.94
C SER A 74 -16.31 -6.68 -12.13
N LYS A 75 -15.64 -7.42 -11.24
CA LYS A 75 -15.52 -8.89 -11.30
C LYS A 75 -16.29 -9.57 -10.19
N ALA A 76 -17.00 -8.84 -9.34
CA ALA A 76 -17.55 -9.33 -8.10
C ALA A 76 -16.52 -10.22 -7.35
N SER A 77 -15.29 -9.75 -7.25
CA SER A 77 -14.16 -10.54 -6.76
C SER A 77 -13.04 -9.63 -6.26
N GLY A 78 -12.29 -10.09 -5.27
CA GLY A 78 -11.22 -9.33 -4.60
C GLY A 78 -11.64 -8.90 -3.19
N HIS A 79 -10.81 -8.16 -2.48
CA HIS A 79 -11.03 -7.81 -1.09
C HIS A 79 -10.70 -6.33 -0.84
N PRO A 80 -11.63 -5.41 -1.12
CA PRO A 80 -11.35 -3.98 -1.07
C PRO A 80 -11.13 -3.45 0.35
N GLY A 81 -11.74 -4.07 1.36
CA GLY A 81 -11.77 -3.55 2.73
C GLY A 81 -10.41 -3.50 3.42
N GLY A 82 -9.56 -4.49 3.15
CA GLY A 82 -8.19 -4.51 3.71
C GLY A 82 -7.36 -3.36 3.17
N PHE A 83 -7.33 -3.17 1.86
CA PHE A 83 -6.58 -2.06 1.26
C PHE A 83 -7.19 -0.71 1.64
N ALA A 84 -8.50 -0.58 1.71
CA ALA A 84 -9.17 0.67 2.08
C ALA A 84 -8.74 1.20 3.45
N SER A 85 -8.37 0.32 4.39
CA SER A 85 -7.88 0.72 5.71
C SER A 85 -6.39 1.09 5.74
N GLN A 86 -5.66 0.92 4.64
CA GLN A 86 -4.23 1.31 4.58
C GLN A 86 -3.95 2.48 3.63
N VAL A 87 -4.97 2.99 2.93
CA VAL A 87 -4.71 3.92 1.83
C VAL A 87 -4.04 5.22 2.27
N GLU A 88 -4.30 5.71 3.48
CA GLU A 88 -3.63 6.90 4.00
C GLU A 88 -2.12 6.66 4.16
N ALA A 89 -1.73 5.53 4.77
CA ALA A 89 -0.31 5.18 4.91
C ALA A 89 0.34 4.94 3.55
N TYR A 90 -0.36 4.22 2.67
CA TYR A 90 0.13 3.97 1.31
C TYR A 90 0.30 5.28 0.54
N ALA A 91 -0.71 6.16 0.60
CA ALA A 91 -0.66 7.46 -0.04
C ALA A 91 0.48 8.33 0.49
N ALA A 92 0.67 8.37 1.82
CA ALA A 92 1.77 9.10 2.44
C ALA A 92 3.14 8.60 1.96
N LEU A 93 3.36 7.29 1.92
CA LEU A 93 4.61 6.70 1.40
C LEU A 93 4.87 7.13 -0.05
N VAL A 94 3.85 7.01 -0.91
CA VAL A 94 3.96 7.37 -2.33
C VAL A 94 4.24 8.86 -2.50
N MET A 95 3.52 9.70 -1.77
CA MET A 95 3.67 11.16 -1.83
C MET A 95 5.01 11.64 -1.31
N LEU A 96 5.58 10.96 -0.32
CA LEU A 96 6.95 11.18 0.15
C LEU A 96 8.01 10.62 -0.81
N GLY A 97 7.62 9.94 -1.89
CA GLY A 97 8.51 9.44 -2.94
C GLY A 97 9.07 8.04 -2.71
N TYR A 98 8.54 7.29 -1.76
CA TYR A 98 8.94 5.91 -1.53
C TYR A 98 8.18 4.97 -2.45
N LYS A 99 8.91 4.27 -3.32
CA LYS A 99 8.35 3.46 -4.40
C LYS A 99 8.50 1.96 -4.18
N ASN A 100 9.45 1.55 -3.35
CA ASN A 100 9.77 0.15 -3.12
C ASN A 100 8.83 -0.46 -2.06
N ILE A 101 7.52 -0.22 -2.22
CA ILE A 101 6.52 -0.69 -1.26
C ILE A 101 6.22 -2.15 -1.53
N ILE A 102 6.40 -2.97 -0.51
CA ILE A 102 6.06 -4.39 -0.48
C ILE A 102 4.78 -4.55 0.36
N THR A 103 3.99 -5.55 0.09
CA THR A 103 2.90 -5.96 0.98
C THR A 103 2.99 -7.43 1.28
N GLU A 104 2.69 -7.81 2.49
CA GLU A 104 2.48 -9.23 2.82
C GLU A 104 1.05 -9.68 2.49
N VAL A 105 0.13 -8.73 2.35
CA VAL A 105 -1.29 -9.00 2.16
C VAL A 105 -1.61 -9.09 0.67
N GLY A 106 -1.51 -10.29 0.11
CA GLY A 106 -1.66 -10.51 -1.34
C GLY A 106 -2.99 -10.03 -1.92
N HIS A 107 -4.05 -10.13 -1.15
CA HIS A 107 -5.38 -9.67 -1.57
C HIS A 107 -5.55 -8.14 -1.58
N HIS A 108 -4.53 -7.37 -1.20
CA HIS A 108 -4.49 -5.93 -1.44
C HIS A 108 -4.11 -5.57 -2.89
N ALA A 109 -3.87 -6.56 -3.74
CA ALA A 109 -3.51 -6.38 -5.15
C ALA A 109 -4.38 -5.36 -5.91
N PRO A 110 -5.72 -5.31 -5.78
CA PRO A 110 -6.54 -4.31 -6.48
C PRO A 110 -6.12 -2.87 -6.17
N GLY A 111 -5.73 -2.59 -4.94
CA GLY A 111 -5.24 -1.27 -4.54
C GLY A 111 -3.87 -0.93 -5.12
N PHE A 112 -2.96 -1.90 -5.15
CA PHE A 112 -1.67 -1.73 -5.81
C PHE A 112 -1.82 -1.48 -7.31
N TYR A 113 -2.70 -2.23 -7.98
CA TYR A 113 -2.99 -1.99 -9.40
C TYR A 113 -3.66 -0.62 -9.64
N SER A 114 -4.47 -0.16 -8.69
CA SER A 114 -5.01 1.20 -8.72
C SER A 114 -3.92 2.26 -8.66
N ALA A 115 -2.92 2.08 -7.79
CA ALA A 115 -1.77 2.96 -7.72
C ALA A 115 -0.92 2.90 -9.00
N MET A 116 -0.67 1.70 -9.53
CA MET A 116 0.07 1.49 -10.77
C MET A 116 -0.67 2.04 -12.00
N PHE A 117 -2.00 2.07 -11.96
CA PHE A 117 -2.80 2.74 -12.99
C PHE A 117 -2.63 4.27 -12.93
N LEU A 118 -2.65 4.85 -11.72
CA LEU A 118 -2.48 6.29 -11.53
C LEU A 118 -1.08 6.76 -11.93
N ASP A 119 -0.05 5.97 -11.65
CA ASP A 119 1.34 6.30 -12.02
C ASP A 119 1.74 5.82 -13.43
N ARG A 120 0.78 5.30 -14.19
CA ARG A 120 0.93 4.81 -15.55
C ARG A 120 1.83 3.58 -15.73
N SER A 121 2.25 2.93 -14.64
CA SER A 121 3.09 1.72 -14.70
C SER A 121 2.42 0.55 -15.44
N LEU A 122 1.10 0.58 -15.59
CA LEU A 122 0.34 -0.46 -16.31
C LEU A 122 0.18 -0.19 -17.82
N GLU A 123 0.70 0.92 -18.34
CA GLU A 123 0.56 1.24 -19.75
C GLU A 123 1.31 0.27 -20.66
N ASP A 124 2.45 -0.24 -20.22
CA ASP A 124 3.20 -1.28 -20.93
C ASP A 124 2.39 -2.58 -21.09
N MET A 125 1.37 -2.78 -20.25
CA MET A 125 0.40 -3.88 -20.36
C MET A 125 -0.85 -3.49 -21.16
N GLY A 126 -0.87 -2.30 -21.77
CA GLY A 126 -2.01 -1.78 -22.52
C GLY A 126 -3.19 -1.34 -21.66
N ILE A 127 -2.95 -1.04 -20.36
CA ILE A 127 -3.98 -0.59 -19.44
C ILE A 127 -3.85 0.92 -19.24
N THR A 128 -4.64 1.67 -20.03
CA THR A 128 -4.62 3.13 -20.06
C THR A 128 -5.94 3.77 -19.61
N THR A 129 -6.98 2.97 -19.43
CA THR A 129 -8.30 3.43 -19.01
C THR A 129 -8.81 2.65 -17.80
N VAL A 130 -9.70 3.25 -17.01
CA VAL A 130 -10.36 2.58 -15.89
C VAL A 130 -11.11 1.33 -16.35
N GLN A 131 -11.72 1.39 -17.55
CA GLN A 131 -12.41 0.23 -18.11
C GLN A 131 -11.43 -0.93 -18.35
N GLN A 132 -10.27 -0.66 -18.96
CA GLN A 132 -9.25 -1.69 -19.17
C GLN A 132 -8.69 -2.23 -17.84
N LEU A 133 -8.50 -1.37 -16.84
CA LEU A 133 -8.10 -1.80 -15.49
C LEU A 133 -9.11 -2.78 -14.89
N ARG A 134 -10.41 -2.47 -15.01
CA ARG A 134 -11.52 -3.33 -14.57
C ARG A 134 -11.56 -4.65 -15.34
N ASP A 135 -11.45 -4.58 -16.66
CA ASP A 135 -11.57 -5.76 -17.54
C ASP A 135 -10.40 -6.74 -17.36
N ARG A 136 -9.21 -6.21 -17.13
CA ARG A 136 -7.98 -7.02 -16.99
C ARG A 136 -7.79 -7.64 -15.60
N PHE A 137 -8.52 -7.18 -14.59
CA PHE A 137 -8.40 -7.75 -13.25
C PHE A 137 -8.98 -9.17 -13.21
N ARG A 138 -8.19 -10.12 -12.71
CA ARG A 138 -8.49 -11.57 -12.65
C ARG A 138 -8.84 -12.20 -14.00
N GLU A 139 -8.34 -11.64 -15.08
CA GLU A 139 -8.40 -12.27 -16.39
C GLU A 139 -7.13 -13.06 -16.67
N HIS A 140 -7.25 -14.04 -17.54
CA HIS A 140 -6.10 -14.78 -18.06
C HIS A 140 -5.16 -13.82 -18.80
N HIS A 141 -3.89 -13.85 -18.51
CA HIS A 141 -2.90 -12.86 -18.97
C HIS A 141 -3.20 -11.41 -18.57
N GLY A 142 -4.00 -11.22 -17.52
CA GLY A 142 -4.32 -9.92 -16.93
C GLY A 142 -3.64 -9.67 -15.60
N LEU A 143 -4.31 -8.90 -14.77
CA LEU A 143 -3.88 -8.55 -13.42
C LEU A 143 -4.33 -9.65 -12.45
N LEU A 144 -3.40 -10.25 -11.74
CA LEU A 144 -3.67 -11.38 -10.85
C LEU A 144 -4.41 -10.95 -9.59
N GLY A 145 -5.14 -11.87 -8.96
CA GLY A 145 -5.86 -11.61 -7.71
C GLY A 145 -4.97 -11.36 -6.49
N HIS A 146 -3.71 -11.80 -6.58
CA HIS A 146 -2.61 -11.52 -5.63
C HIS A 146 -1.43 -10.95 -6.40
N LEU A 147 -0.63 -10.11 -5.75
CA LEU A 147 0.55 -9.54 -6.38
C LEU A 147 1.55 -10.62 -6.76
N SER A 148 2.13 -10.46 -7.93
CA SER A 148 3.14 -11.39 -8.44
C SER A 148 4.24 -10.62 -9.16
N GLY A 149 5.47 -11.09 -9.05
CA GLY A 149 6.62 -10.53 -9.76
C GLY A 149 6.52 -10.61 -11.29
N PHE A 150 5.50 -11.30 -11.81
CA PHE A 150 5.19 -11.29 -13.25
C PHE A 150 4.55 -9.98 -13.71
N ILE A 151 3.99 -9.19 -12.80
CA ILE A 151 3.45 -7.87 -13.11
C ILE A 151 4.59 -6.87 -13.02
N PRO A 152 4.91 -6.12 -14.12
CA PRO A 152 5.97 -5.14 -14.12
C PRO A 152 5.82 -4.13 -12.98
N GLY A 153 6.88 -3.89 -12.21
CA GLY A 153 6.86 -2.97 -11.08
C GLY A 153 6.48 -3.58 -9.72
N ILE A 154 6.07 -4.85 -9.67
CA ILE A 154 5.87 -5.57 -8.41
C ILE A 154 7.20 -6.17 -7.96
N LEU A 155 7.73 -5.71 -6.82
CA LEU A 155 9.03 -6.12 -6.29
C LEU A 155 9.02 -7.53 -5.70
N ALA A 156 7.93 -7.91 -5.05
CA ALA A 156 7.81 -9.19 -4.39
C ALA A 156 6.40 -9.77 -4.57
N PRO A 157 6.28 -11.09 -4.74
CA PRO A 157 4.98 -11.73 -4.73
C PRO A 157 4.36 -11.62 -3.33
N ALA A 158 3.04 -11.57 -3.28
CA ALA A 158 2.29 -11.55 -2.04
C ALA A 158 1.18 -12.59 -2.11
N GLY A 159 1.47 -13.78 -1.63
CA GLY A 159 0.51 -14.89 -1.53
C GLY A 159 0.32 -15.30 -0.07
N PRO A 160 1.26 -16.07 0.50
CA PRO A 160 1.22 -16.44 1.90
C PRO A 160 1.45 -15.22 2.80
N LEU A 161 0.65 -15.08 3.85
CA LEU A 161 0.84 -14.05 4.87
C LEU A 161 2.19 -14.25 5.61
N GLY A 162 2.77 -13.15 6.07
CA GLY A 162 4.00 -13.14 6.84
C GLY A 162 5.30 -13.13 6.02
N GLN A 163 5.26 -13.39 4.72
CA GLN A 163 6.47 -13.45 3.90
C GLN A 163 6.96 -12.08 3.42
N GLY A 164 6.07 -11.10 3.29
CA GLY A 164 6.41 -9.77 2.77
C GLY A 164 7.52 -9.09 3.55
N GLN A 165 7.53 -9.24 4.86
CA GLN A 165 8.57 -8.68 5.72
C GLN A 165 9.96 -9.26 5.41
N HIS A 166 10.05 -10.56 5.13
CA HIS A 166 11.32 -11.20 4.75
C HIS A 166 11.85 -10.66 3.43
N PHE A 167 10.96 -10.43 2.45
CA PHE A 167 11.36 -9.79 1.19
C PHE A 167 11.89 -8.37 1.42
N ALA A 168 11.20 -7.58 2.25
CA ALA A 168 11.62 -6.22 2.57
C ALA A 168 13.00 -6.21 3.27
N MET A 169 13.20 -7.06 4.26
CA MET A 169 14.47 -7.20 4.97
C MET A 169 15.61 -7.65 4.05
N SER A 170 15.34 -8.62 3.17
CA SER A 170 16.34 -9.10 2.21
C SER A 170 16.71 -8.02 1.20
N ALA A 171 15.71 -7.29 0.69
CA ALA A 171 15.93 -6.18 -0.22
C ALA A 171 16.71 -5.04 0.45
N ALA A 172 16.36 -4.69 1.69
CA ALA A 172 17.06 -3.68 2.48
C ALA A 172 18.54 -4.01 2.67
N ARG A 173 18.84 -5.28 2.97
CA ARG A 173 20.23 -5.74 3.09
C ARG A 173 21.02 -5.62 1.79
N LEU A 174 20.39 -5.90 0.66
CA LEU A 174 21.04 -5.87 -0.66
C LEU A 174 21.16 -4.43 -1.22
N HIS A 175 20.32 -3.53 -0.75
CA HIS A 175 20.22 -2.15 -1.26
C HIS A 175 20.19 -1.15 -0.10
N PRO A 176 21.33 -0.93 0.58
CA PRO A 176 21.39 -0.15 1.80
C PRO A 176 20.97 1.33 1.64
N ASP A 177 21.06 1.87 0.44
CA ASP A 177 20.69 3.26 0.14
C ASP A 177 19.19 3.48 -0.11
N ASN A 178 18.40 2.41 -0.11
CA ASN A 178 16.97 2.47 -0.40
C ASN A 178 16.14 2.02 0.80
N LEU A 179 14.98 2.66 0.98
CA LEU A 179 13.98 2.21 1.96
C LEU A 179 13.02 1.21 1.32
N PHE A 180 12.66 0.18 2.08
CA PHE A 180 11.69 -0.85 1.70
C PHE A 180 10.53 -0.88 2.70
N PRO A 181 9.50 -0.03 2.53
CA PRO A 181 8.29 -0.15 3.31
C PRO A 181 7.58 -1.47 3.03
N VAL A 182 7.08 -2.11 4.07
CA VAL A 182 6.27 -3.32 3.95
C VAL A 182 4.97 -3.17 4.71
N THR A 183 3.84 -3.23 4.01
CA THR A 183 2.53 -3.16 4.66
C THR A 183 2.13 -4.52 5.21
N ILE A 184 1.79 -4.54 6.49
CA ILE A 184 1.44 -5.71 7.28
C ILE A 184 0.02 -5.52 7.80
N GLY A 185 -0.86 -6.51 7.57
CA GLY A 185 -2.17 -6.54 8.22
C GLY A 185 -2.07 -7.10 9.63
N ASP A 186 -2.97 -6.68 10.50
CA ASP A 186 -3.03 -7.22 11.87
C ASP A 186 -3.32 -8.73 11.93
N GLY A 187 -3.95 -9.29 10.90
CA GLY A 187 -4.02 -10.75 10.71
C GLY A 187 -2.65 -11.39 10.49
N GLY A 188 -1.74 -10.69 9.80
CA GLY A 188 -0.38 -11.16 9.53
C GLY A 188 0.50 -11.21 10.76
N LEU A 189 0.25 -10.38 11.78
CA LEU A 189 1.03 -10.44 13.03
C LEU A 189 0.92 -11.80 13.75
N GLY A 190 -0.12 -12.56 13.48
CA GLY A 190 -0.26 -13.93 14.00
C GLY A 190 0.54 -14.98 13.23
N GLU A 191 1.15 -14.63 12.10
CA GLU A 191 1.87 -15.58 11.27
C GLU A 191 3.27 -15.88 11.84
N PRO A 192 3.67 -17.16 11.92
CA PRO A 192 4.97 -17.55 12.46
C PRO A 192 6.16 -16.88 11.77
N TYR A 193 6.04 -16.57 10.48
CA TYR A 193 7.10 -15.93 9.71
C TYR A 193 7.40 -14.51 10.18
N ILE A 194 6.36 -13.73 10.49
CA ILE A 194 6.56 -12.38 11.05
C ILE A 194 7.26 -12.46 12.41
N MET A 195 6.77 -13.32 13.29
CA MET A 195 7.35 -13.49 14.63
C MET A 195 8.80 -13.92 14.57
N SER A 196 9.13 -14.92 13.74
CA SER A 196 10.50 -15.41 13.62
C SER A 196 11.43 -14.38 12.98
N SER A 197 10.96 -13.62 11.99
CA SER A 197 11.78 -12.58 11.37
C SER A 197 12.12 -11.46 12.35
N MET A 198 11.17 -11.00 13.13
CA MET A 198 11.40 -9.99 14.15
C MET A 198 12.38 -10.47 15.22
N ALA A 199 12.26 -11.73 15.66
CA ALA A 199 13.11 -12.26 16.71
C ALA A 199 14.59 -12.43 16.30
N HIS A 200 14.87 -12.63 15.01
CA HIS A 200 16.20 -13.06 14.55
C HIS A 200 16.89 -12.09 13.60
N PHE A 201 16.16 -11.33 12.81
CA PHE A 201 16.75 -10.57 11.73
C PHE A 201 17.75 -9.52 12.21
N HIS A 202 17.39 -8.70 13.19
CA HIS A 202 18.27 -7.66 13.73
C HIS A 202 19.50 -8.24 14.45
N THR A 203 19.36 -9.44 15.00
CA THR A 203 20.50 -10.16 15.62
C THR A 203 21.44 -10.72 14.56
N ALA A 204 20.88 -11.27 13.48
CA ALA A 204 21.66 -11.84 12.39
C ALA A 204 22.29 -10.78 11.47
N TYR A 205 21.64 -9.62 11.33
CA TYR A 205 22.04 -8.54 10.43
C TYR A 205 21.97 -7.18 11.11
N PRO A 206 22.82 -6.94 12.13
CA PRO A 206 22.83 -5.68 12.84
C PRO A 206 23.14 -4.52 11.86
N GLY A 207 22.40 -3.44 12.00
CA GLY A 207 22.56 -2.25 11.16
C GLY A 207 21.74 -2.23 9.87
N VAL A 208 21.00 -3.29 9.54
CA VAL A 208 20.01 -3.25 8.47
C VAL A 208 18.70 -2.69 9.02
N THR A 209 18.47 -1.41 8.83
CA THR A 209 17.30 -0.67 9.37
C THR A 209 16.44 -0.04 8.29
N ASN A 210 16.89 -0.06 7.05
CA ASN A 210 16.26 0.55 5.89
C ASN A 210 15.08 -0.27 5.31
N PHE A 211 14.37 -1.00 6.17
CA PHE A 211 13.03 -1.51 5.92
C PHE A 211 12.07 -0.92 6.96
N LEU A 212 10.82 -0.73 6.58
CA LEU A 212 9.83 -0.11 7.44
C LEU A 212 8.55 -0.95 7.45
N PRO A 213 8.32 -1.76 8.49
CA PRO A 213 7.01 -2.33 8.72
C PRO A 213 5.97 -1.23 8.90
N VAL A 214 4.87 -1.33 8.15
CA VAL A 214 3.71 -0.45 8.25
C VAL A 214 2.53 -1.31 8.67
N LEU A 215 2.26 -1.36 9.96
CA LEU A 215 1.14 -2.12 10.49
C LEU A 215 -0.17 -1.38 10.21
N VAL A 216 -1.02 -2.02 9.42
CA VAL A 216 -2.41 -1.61 9.20
C VAL A 216 -3.28 -2.29 10.25
N TRP A 217 -3.45 -1.65 11.38
CA TRP A 217 -4.17 -2.20 12.52
C TRP A 217 -5.65 -1.84 12.43
N ASN A 218 -6.42 -2.74 11.82
CA ASN A 218 -7.82 -2.46 11.46
C ASN A 218 -8.86 -3.31 12.23
N GLY A 219 -8.40 -4.16 13.15
CA GLY A 219 -9.23 -4.97 14.03
C GLY A 219 -9.68 -6.31 13.46
N TYR A 220 -9.42 -6.61 12.18
CA TYR A 220 -9.99 -7.79 11.54
C TYR A 220 -8.99 -8.58 10.70
N SER A 221 -8.98 -9.90 10.89
CA SER A 221 -8.38 -10.87 9.98
C SER A 221 -9.49 -11.50 9.16
N GLN A 222 -9.52 -11.25 7.86
CA GLN A 222 -10.64 -11.60 6.99
C GLN A 222 -11.98 -11.05 7.53
N GLU A 223 -12.89 -11.91 7.97
CA GLU A 223 -14.22 -11.59 8.49
C GLU A 223 -14.30 -11.69 10.03
N HIS A 224 -13.22 -12.05 10.69
CA HIS A 224 -13.15 -12.23 12.13
C HIS A 224 -12.27 -11.17 12.79
N HIS A 225 -12.47 -10.94 14.08
CA HIS A 225 -11.54 -10.14 14.86
C HIS A 225 -10.14 -10.75 14.80
N SER A 226 -9.14 -9.92 14.58
CA SER A 226 -7.75 -10.36 14.62
C SER A 226 -7.32 -10.72 16.05
N MET A 227 -6.26 -11.51 16.18
CA MET A 227 -5.70 -11.87 17.48
C MET A 227 -5.27 -10.65 18.31
N VAL A 228 -4.95 -9.55 17.63
CA VAL A 228 -4.49 -8.31 18.26
C VAL A 228 -5.57 -7.24 18.37
N SER A 229 -6.81 -7.53 17.95
CA SER A 229 -7.92 -6.57 17.91
C SER A 229 -8.29 -5.99 19.26
N THR A 230 -8.03 -6.71 20.35
CA THR A 230 -8.35 -6.30 21.72
C THR A 230 -7.14 -5.72 22.47
N GLN A 231 -6.01 -5.54 21.80
CA GLN A 231 -4.83 -4.95 22.44
C GLN A 231 -5.02 -3.43 22.60
N SER A 232 -4.52 -2.91 23.73
CA SER A 232 -4.40 -1.44 23.86
C SER A 232 -3.23 -0.91 23.01
N ASN A 233 -3.22 0.40 22.77
CA ASN A 233 -2.15 1.06 22.03
C ASN A 233 -0.79 0.85 22.71
N GLU A 234 -0.75 0.99 24.05
CA GLU A 234 0.48 0.80 24.86
C GLU A 234 1.00 -0.62 24.74
N ARG A 235 0.10 -1.60 24.72
CA ARG A 235 0.49 -3.02 24.63
C ARG A 235 1.00 -3.37 23.24
N MET A 236 0.42 -2.78 22.19
CA MET A 236 0.92 -2.93 20.81
C MET A 236 2.31 -2.29 20.66
N MET A 237 2.51 -1.09 21.21
CA MET A 237 3.81 -0.42 21.18
C MET A 237 4.86 -1.24 21.97
N ALA A 238 4.51 -1.73 23.15
CA ALA A 238 5.40 -2.58 23.96
C ALA A 238 5.77 -3.89 23.23
N TYR A 239 4.86 -4.46 22.46
CA TYR A 239 5.13 -5.64 21.63
C TYR A 239 6.25 -5.38 20.61
N TRP A 240 6.20 -4.25 19.90
CA TRP A 240 7.22 -3.90 18.92
C TRP A 240 8.56 -3.56 19.58
N HIS A 241 8.55 -2.80 20.68
CA HIS A 241 9.76 -2.54 21.47
C HIS A 241 10.39 -3.82 22.00
N GLY A 242 9.56 -4.77 22.48
CA GLY A 242 10.02 -6.09 22.93
C GLY A 242 10.66 -6.95 21.85
N ASN A 243 10.37 -6.65 20.58
CA ASN A 243 10.98 -7.27 19.40
C ASN A 243 12.15 -6.46 18.81
N GLY A 244 12.69 -5.50 19.55
CA GLY A 244 13.90 -4.77 19.20
C GLY A 244 13.69 -3.50 18.38
N PHE A 245 12.45 -3.09 18.11
CA PHE A 245 12.18 -1.83 17.44
C PHE A 245 12.41 -0.65 18.38
N GLU A 246 13.29 0.25 17.98
CA GLU A 246 13.68 1.42 18.77
C GLU A 246 12.64 2.53 18.70
N GLU A 247 12.03 2.69 17.52
CA GLU A 247 11.01 3.71 17.27
C GLU A 247 9.69 3.03 16.87
N VAL A 248 8.64 3.36 17.59
CA VAL A 248 7.27 2.88 17.33
C VAL A 248 6.37 4.07 17.16
N VAL A 249 6.03 4.39 15.93
CA VAL A 249 5.20 5.55 15.58
C VAL A 249 3.76 5.08 15.39
N LEU A 250 2.82 5.60 16.16
CA LEU A 250 1.41 5.22 16.12
C LEU A 250 0.55 6.44 15.77
N VAL A 251 -0.35 6.24 14.81
CA VAL A 251 -1.46 7.17 14.54
C VAL A 251 -2.77 6.41 14.71
N ASP A 252 -3.58 6.80 15.69
CA ASP A 252 -4.90 6.23 15.94
C ASP A 252 -5.98 7.19 15.41
N ALA A 253 -6.81 6.72 14.48
CA ALA A 253 -7.90 7.53 13.94
C ALA A 253 -8.88 7.99 15.03
N LYS A 254 -8.97 7.26 16.15
CA LYS A 254 -9.82 7.62 17.26
C LYS A 254 -9.47 8.97 17.90
N ASP A 255 -8.21 9.39 17.83
CA ASP A 255 -7.76 10.68 18.36
C ASP A 255 -8.32 11.88 17.57
N PHE A 256 -8.90 11.63 16.40
CA PHE A 256 -9.51 12.63 15.51
C PHE A 256 -11.03 12.55 15.46
N ASP A 257 -11.64 11.65 16.24
CA ASP A 257 -13.08 11.40 16.23
C ASP A 257 -13.83 12.26 17.26
N ASP A 258 -14.41 13.37 16.82
CA ASP A 258 -15.27 14.23 17.66
C ASP A 258 -16.70 13.68 17.83
N LYS A 259 -17.10 12.69 17.02
CA LYS A 259 -18.44 12.11 17.04
C LYS A 259 -18.57 10.92 17.97
N ASN A 260 -17.47 10.52 18.61
CA ASN A 260 -17.42 9.36 19.50
C ASN A 260 -18.01 8.11 18.85
N GLN A 261 -17.52 7.75 17.65
CA GLN A 261 -17.90 6.50 17.00
C GLN A 261 -17.69 5.32 17.96
N PRO A 262 -18.60 4.34 17.97
CA PRO A 262 -18.49 3.22 18.89
C PRO A 262 -17.32 2.31 18.54
N GLY A 263 -16.69 1.75 19.58
CA GLY A 263 -15.60 0.78 19.45
C GLY A 263 -14.21 1.40 19.50
N ASP A 264 -13.22 0.53 19.33
CA ASP A 264 -11.79 0.89 19.39
C ASP A 264 -11.20 1.26 18.03
N TYR A 265 -11.95 0.96 16.96
CA TYR A 265 -11.58 1.26 15.58
C TYR A 265 -12.65 2.14 14.97
N VAL A 266 -12.26 3.29 14.44
CA VAL A 266 -13.18 4.26 13.86
C VAL A 266 -12.96 4.43 12.36
N ASP A 267 -14.02 4.78 11.65
CA ASP A 267 -13.98 5.07 10.22
C ASP A 267 -13.57 6.52 10.00
N SER A 268 -12.32 6.73 9.65
CA SER A 268 -11.77 8.06 9.36
C SER A 268 -12.48 8.78 8.21
N THR A 269 -13.14 8.07 7.33
CA THR A 269 -13.86 8.67 6.19
C THR A 269 -15.25 9.22 6.59
N ALA A 270 -15.74 8.87 7.78
CA ALA A 270 -16.95 9.45 8.35
C ALA A 270 -16.70 10.76 9.09
N PHE A 271 -15.45 11.20 9.20
CA PHE A 271 -15.04 12.47 9.80
C PHE A 271 -15.53 13.68 8.98
N SER A 272 -15.52 14.86 9.58
CA SER A 272 -15.63 16.12 8.83
C SER A 272 -14.44 16.29 7.88
N PHE A 273 -14.55 17.19 6.93
CA PHE A 273 -13.45 17.44 5.99
C PHE A 273 -12.18 17.91 6.74
N GLU A 274 -12.33 18.78 7.71
CA GLU A 274 -11.23 19.29 8.53
C GLU A 274 -10.57 18.19 9.34
N GLN A 275 -11.35 17.27 9.93
CA GLN A 275 -10.82 16.12 10.65
C GLN A 275 -10.13 15.13 9.73
N ARG A 276 -10.65 14.91 8.53
CA ARG A 276 -9.99 14.09 7.52
C ARG A 276 -8.63 14.68 7.12
N LEU A 277 -8.56 15.99 6.93
CA LEU A 277 -7.29 16.69 6.68
C LEU A 277 -6.34 16.55 7.87
N ALA A 278 -6.84 16.71 9.10
CA ALA A 278 -6.02 16.56 10.31
C ALA A 278 -5.47 15.14 10.46
N PHE A 279 -6.29 14.13 10.26
CA PHE A 279 -5.86 12.72 10.29
C PHE A 279 -4.85 12.43 9.18
N THR A 280 -5.13 12.86 7.94
CA THR A 280 -4.20 12.68 6.81
C THR A 280 -2.86 13.36 7.07
N LYS A 281 -2.89 14.58 7.63
CA LYS A 281 -1.68 15.29 8.05
C LYS A 281 -0.88 14.48 9.08
N ALA A 282 -1.56 13.97 10.11
CA ALA A 282 -0.90 13.16 11.13
C ALA A 282 -0.25 11.91 10.53
N VAL A 283 -0.94 11.22 9.62
CA VAL A 283 -0.37 10.06 8.93
C VAL A 283 0.82 10.45 8.04
N LEU A 284 0.73 11.57 7.31
CA LEU A 284 1.82 12.04 6.45
C LEU A 284 3.07 12.40 7.26
N VAL A 285 2.89 13.15 8.36
CA VAL A 285 3.98 13.56 9.26
C VAL A 285 4.59 12.32 9.94
N ALA A 286 3.77 11.42 10.47
CA ALA A 286 4.24 10.19 11.10
C ALA A 286 4.99 9.28 10.12
N THR A 287 4.54 9.22 8.86
CA THR A 287 5.22 8.45 7.81
C THR A 287 6.58 9.06 7.48
N ASP A 288 6.68 10.38 7.36
CA ASP A 288 7.94 11.09 7.13
C ASP A 288 8.92 10.88 8.31
N GLU A 289 8.43 10.97 9.54
CA GLU A 289 9.22 10.69 10.75
C GLU A 289 9.75 9.25 10.76
N ALA A 290 8.86 8.27 10.54
CA ALA A 290 9.23 6.85 10.55
C ALA A 290 10.22 6.51 9.44
N THR A 291 10.04 7.06 8.24
CA THR A 291 10.94 6.81 7.10
C THR A 291 12.33 7.42 7.33
N ARG A 292 12.39 8.64 7.87
CA ARG A 292 13.66 9.27 8.26
C ARG A 292 14.37 8.52 9.39
N SER A 293 13.62 8.07 10.38
CA SER A 293 14.15 7.28 11.49
C SER A 293 14.78 5.98 10.99
N ALA A 294 14.08 5.22 10.16
CA ALA A 294 14.59 3.99 9.56
C ALA A 294 15.86 4.22 8.74
N LEU A 295 15.89 5.28 7.91
CA LEU A 295 17.07 5.65 7.11
C LEU A 295 18.23 6.20 7.96
N SER A 296 17.96 6.67 9.17
CA SER A 296 19.01 7.13 10.11
C SER A 296 19.66 6.03 10.92
N GLY A 297 19.25 4.78 10.72
CA GLY A 297 19.87 3.63 11.38
C GLY A 297 19.11 3.08 12.58
N LYS A 298 17.83 3.43 12.75
CA LYS A 298 16.97 2.91 13.82
C LYS A 298 15.95 1.91 13.29
N LEU A 299 15.79 0.78 13.97
CA LEU A 299 14.67 -0.12 13.70
C LEU A 299 13.36 0.58 14.06
N THR A 300 12.56 0.83 13.05
CA THR A 300 11.35 1.66 13.15
C THR A 300 10.14 0.91 12.63
N VAL A 301 8.99 1.09 13.28
CA VAL A 301 7.68 0.63 12.79
C VAL A 301 6.68 1.78 12.79
N LEU A 302 5.87 1.84 11.74
CA LEU A 302 4.72 2.75 11.64
C LEU A 302 3.44 1.96 11.84
N ILE A 303 2.56 2.42 12.71
CA ILE A 303 1.27 1.80 13.00
C ILE A 303 0.17 2.79 12.67
N ILE A 304 -0.74 2.39 11.77
CA ILE A 304 -1.95 3.17 11.47
C ILE A 304 -3.15 2.37 11.93
N LYS A 305 -3.89 2.91 12.89
CA LYS A 305 -5.06 2.27 13.48
C LYS A 305 -6.34 2.95 13.04
N GLN A 306 -7.17 2.23 12.30
CA GLN A 306 -8.51 2.65 11.89
C GLN A 306 -9.39 1.46 11.54
N LEU A 307 -10.69 1.67 11.37
CA LEU A 307 -11.63 0.59 11.10
C LEU A 307 -11.39 -0.05 9.71
N LYS A 308 -11.40 -1.37 9.65
CA LYS A 308 -11.36 -2.09 8.38
C LYS A 308 -12.48 -1.65 7.44
N GLY A 309 -12.13 -1.37 6.20
CA GLY A 309 -13.10 -0.91 5.21
C GLY A 309 -13.46 0.56 5.33
N ALA A 310 -12.59 1.39 5.95
CA ALA A 310 -12.77 2.83 5.96
C ALA A 310 -13.01 3.37 4.54
N GLY A 311 -14.10 4.10 4.34
CA GLY A 311 -14.49 4.66 3.04
C GLY A 311 -15.16 3.72 2.06
N VAL A 312 -15.27 2.41 2.34
CA VAL A 312 -16.12 1.52 1.55
C VAL A 312 -17.49 1.35 2.21
N HIS A 313 -18.44 0.85 1.44
CA HIS A 313 -19.84 0.76 1.88
C HIS A 313 -20.03 -0.10 3.13
N ALA A 314 -19.42 -1.28 3.19
CA ALA A 314 -19.42 -2.11 4.38
C ALA A 314 -18.13 -1.93 5.19
N ARG A 315 -18.23 -2.11 6.49
CA ARG A 315 -17.15 -1.91 7.45
C ARG A 315 -16.93 -3.15 8.28
N GLY A 316 -15.74 -3.24 8.86
CA GLY A 316 -15.35 -4.37 9.70
C GLY A 316 -15.33 -5.68 8.90
N ALA A 317 -15.86 -6.75 9.48
CA ALA A 317 -15.92 -8.07 8.87
C ALA A 317 -16.54 -8.07 7.47
N LYS A 318 -17.66 -7.36 7.30
CA LYS A 318 -18.40 -7.32 6.03
C LYS A 318 -17.61 -6.70 4.88
N SER A 319 -16.61 -5.87 5.15
CA SER A 319 -15.82 -5.22 4.11
C SER A 319 -14.86 -6.17 3.38
N HIS A 320 -14.61 -7.35 3.92
CA HIS A 320 -13.71 -8.31 3.30
C HIS A 320 -14.28 -8.88 1.99
N ASN A 321 -15.53 -9.28 1.99
CA ASN A 321 -16.22 -9.88 0.85
C ASN A 321 -17.34 -8.99 0.28
N LEU A 322 -17.18 -7.68 0.36
CA LEU A 322 -18.16 -6.72 -0.10
C LEU A 322 -18.49 -6.85 -1.59
N TYR A 323 -17.53 -7.21 -2.40
CA TYR A 323 -17.66 -7.35 -3.84
C TYR A 323 -18.80 -8.29 -4.27
N ALA A 324 -19.09 -9.31 -3.50
CA ALA A 324 -20.15 -10.28 -3.82
C ALA A 324 -21.54 -9.65 -3.84
N MET A 325 -21.72 -8.53 -3.14
CA MET A 325 -23.01 -7.85 -2.98
C MET A 325 -23.12 -6.56 -3.78
N HIS A 326 -22.02 -6.08 -4.34
CA HIS A 326 -21.91 -4.71 -4.83
C HIS A 326 -21.20 -4.66 -6.17
N THR A 327 -21.98 -4.83 -7.20
CA THR A 327 -21.54 -4.43 -8.53
C THR A 327 -21.48 -2.90 -8.61
N LEU A 328 -20.68 -2.37 -9.51
CA LEU A 328 -20.59 -0.94 -9.76
C LEU A 328 -21.92 -0.31 -10.25
N ASP A 329 -22.86 -1.16 -10.59
CA ASP A 329 -24.19 -0.76 -11.00
C ASP A 329 -25.13 -0.51 -9.81
N ASN A 330 -24.66 -0.76 -8.57
CA ASN A 330 -25.42 -0.39 -7.38
C ASN A 330 -25.27 1.13 -7.13
N PRO A 331 -26.34 1.92 -7.36
CA PRO A 331 -26.28 3.37 -7.25
C PRO A 331 -25.95 3.84 -5.83
N ASP A 332 -26.33 3.11 -4.80
CA ASP A 332 -26.09 3.51 -3.41
C ASP A 332 -24.61 3.48 -3.08
N ILE A 333 -23.86 2.49 -3.58
CA ILE A 333 -22.41 2.42 -3.41
C ILE A 333 -21.71 3.47 -4.21
N VAL A 334 -22.08 3.63 -5.47
CA VAL A 334 -21.50 4.66 -6.34
C VAL A 334 -21.74 6.03 -5.73
N ASN A 335 -22.92 6.30 -5.20
CA ASN A 335 -23.23 7.58 -4.57
C ASN A 335 -22.51 7.75 -3.22
N ALA A 336 -22.40 6.71 -2.40
CA ALA A 336 -21.66 6.75 -1.15
C ALA A 336 -20.15 7.01 -1.40
N LEU A 337 -19.58 6.40 -2.43
CA LEU A 337 -18.20 6.65 -2.83
C LEU A 337 -18.01 8.05 -3.42
N LYS A 338 -18.94 8.50 -4.27
CA LYS A 338 -18.89 9.86 -4.83
C LYS A 338 -19.07 10.95 -3.78
N SER A 339 -19.88 10.71 -2.76
CA SER A 339 -20.09 11.69 -1.68
C SER A 339 -18.93 11.78 -0.69
N ARG A 340 -18.10 10.76 -0.62
CA ARG A 340 -16.96 10.65 0.30
C ARG A 340 -15.62 10.77 -0.41
N ALA A 341 -15.50 10.16 -1.57
CA ALA A 341 -14.38 10.34 -2.46
C ALA A 341 -14.52 11.67 -3.20
N LEU A 342 -13.44 12.09 -3.77
CA LEU A 342 -13.42 13.16 -4.73
C LEU A 342 -14.51 13.03 -5.76
N ALA A 343 -15.08 14.16 -6.11
CA ALA A 343 -15.80 14.26 -7.37
C ALA A 343 -14.95 13.63 -8.49
N PRO A 344 -15.53 12.94 -9.47
CA PRO A 344 -14.77 12.33 -10.57
C PRO A 344 -13.75 13.25 -11.23
N ALA A 345 -14.01 14.56 -11.26
CA ALA A 345 -13.08 15.56 -11.74
C ALA A 345 -11.78 15.63 -10.90
N ALA A 346 -11.81 15.31 -9.62
CA ALA A 346 -10.64 15.45 -8.76
C ALA A 346 -9.68 14.27 -8.87
N TRP A 347 -10.15 13.03 -9.05
CA TRP A 347 -9.24 11.93 -9.33
C TRP A 347 -8.65 12.00 -10.74
N GLU A 348 -9.37 12.59 -11.71
CA GLU A 348 -8.79 12.92 -13.02
C GLU A 348 -7.68 13.97 -12.91
N ILE A 349 -7.80 14.91 -11.98
CA ILE A 349 -6.73 15.86 -11.68
C ILE A 349 -5.51 15.12 -11.10
N VAL A 350 -5.72 14.23 -10.15
CA VAL A 350 -4.64 13.39 -9.59
C VAL A 350 -3.96 12.58 -10.68
N ARG A 351 -4.74 11.94 -11.54
CA ARG A 351 -4.22 11.19 -12.68
C ARG A 351 -3.42 12.06 -13.63
N THR A 352 -3.98 13.22 -14.02
CA THR A 352 -3.31 14.18 -14.92
C THR A 352 -1.98 14.67 -14.32
N ASN A 353 -1.92 14.87 -13.00
CA ASN A 353 -0.70 15.28 -12.33
C ASN A 353 0.34 14.14 -12.29
N CYS A 354 -0.10 12.90 -12.09
CA CYS A 354 0.77 11.74 -12.24
C CYS A 354 1.32 11.61 -13.64
N GLU A 355 0.51 11.90 -14.67
CA GLU A 355 0.91 11.92 -16.08
C GLU A 355 1.96 12.99 -16.37
N ARG A 356 1.76 14.22 -15.89
CA ARG A 356 2.69 15.35 -16.09
C ARG A 356 4.04 15.14 -15.42
N ALA A 357 4.08 14.39 -14.35
CA ALA A 357 5.31 14.09 -13.64
C ALA A 357 6.23 13.08 -14.36
N GLY A 358 5.95 12.72 -15.59
CA GLY A 358 6.77 11.83 -16.41
C GLY A 358 6.49 10.37 -16.08
N GLY A 359 5.24 9.97 -16.28
CA GLY A 359 4.82 8.58 -16.14
C GLY A 359 5.65 7.65 -17.01
N GLY A 360 6.08 6.62 -16.43
CA GLY A 360 6.83 5.48 -16.94
C GLY A 360 7.16 4.61 -15.75
N SER A 361 7.47 3.35 -15.96
CA SER A 361 7.69 2.34 -14.93
C SER A 361 8.69 2.71 -13.81
N ALA A 362 9.29 3.89 -13.87
CA ALA A 362 10.25 4.40 -12.92
C ALA A 362 9.74 5.58 -12.08
N SER A 363 8.58 6.14 -12.35
CA SER A 363 8.11 7.33 -11.63
C SER A 363 6.71 7.13 -11.07
N ARG A 364 6.63 6.54 -9.89
CA ARG A 364 5.44 6.71 -9.06
C ARG A 364 5.51 8.10 -8.47
N VAL A 365 4.66 8.96 -8.97
CA VAL A 365 4.28 10.24 -8.38
C VAL A 365 5.36 11.30 -8.22
N ALA A 366 5.26 12.30 -9.02
CA ALA A 366 5.41 13.66 -8.58
C ALA A 366 4.05 14.35 -8.75
N VAL A 367 3.16 14.18 -7.82
CA VAL A 367 1.99 15.05 -7.70
C VAL A 367 2.46 16.27 -6.93
N THR A 368 3.17 17.13 -7.58
CA THR A 368 3.58 18.40 -7.00
C THR A 368 3.30 19.50 -8.00
N GLU A 369 2.71 20.54 -7.59
CA GLU A 369 2.69 21.88 -8.15
C GLU A 369 1.47 22.37 -8.95
N SER A 370 0.46 21.59 -9.30
CA SER A 370 -0.60 22.13 -10.14
C SER A 370 -2.05 21.99 -9.67
N VAL A 371 -2.29 21.69 -8.40
CA VAL A 371 -3.66 21.49 -7.85
C VAL A 371 -4.08 22.62 -6.92
N LEU A 372 -3.35 23.71 -6.89
CA LEU A 372 -3.76 24.92 -6.17
C LEU A 372 -4.16 26.01 -7.14
#